data_8452eea2a4f27c5f60b9706de225ddc3
#
_entry.id   8452eea2a4f27c5f60b9706de225ddc3
#
_cell.length_a   1.000
_cell.length_b   1.000
_cell.length_c   1.000
_cell.angle_alpha   90.00
_cell.angle_beta   90.00
_cell.angle_gamma   90.00
#
_symmetry.space_group_name_H-M   'P 1'
#
loop_
_entity.id
_entity.type
_entity.pdbx_description
1 polymer ?
#
loop_
_entity_poly.entity_id
_entity_poly.type
_entity_poly.pdbx_seq_one_letter_code
_entity_poly.pdbx_strand_id
1 'polypeptide(L)'
;MFCFLKVGDGGAVITTVGHLKVYIGHSITIGLDTVLQALINEVEQQYANVDDINRDLSRSFRNLKESLPKIKLPMVYSQIGALDQSIVVGNNAVGVSLDKYLGSDYPLYLKYYPESQRRLMTRDMIVPDCLLFYILSYYPIPSDSVSSQLTCDLHIGKIQWIVNKV
;
A
#
# COMPACT_ATOMS: atom_id res chain seq x y z
N MET A 1 -4.89 5.55 -14.00
CA MET A 1 -3.54 6.00 -14.27
C MET A 1 -2.67 5.63 -13.10
N PHE A 2 -1.67 4.87 -13.37
CA PHE A 2 -0.83 4.33 -12.32
C PHE A 2 0.58 4.83 -12.53
N CYS A 3 1.16 5.35 -11.45
CA CYS A 3 2.55 5.78 -11.45
C CYS A 3 3.37 4.72 -10.72
N PHE A 4 4.45 4.26 -11.31
CA PHE A 4 5.32 3.25 -10.72
C PHE A 4 6.61 3.86 -10.24
N LEU A 5 7.07 3.36 -9.13
CA LEU A 5 8.37 3.69 -8.61
C LEU A 5 9.32 2.52 -8.74
N LYS A 6 10.48 2.79 -9.33
CA LYS A 6 11.66 1.97 -9.12
C LYS A 6 12.37 2.50 -7.88
N VAL A 7 12.39 1.73 -6.81
CA VAL A 7 13.36 1.95 -5.73
C VAL A 7 14.64 1.24 -6.15
N GLY A 8 15.51 1.98 -6.80
CA GLY A 8 16.89 1.61 -7.06
C GLY A 8 17.70 2.88 -6.92
N ASP A 9 18.93 2.78 -6.48
CA ASP A 9 19.83 3.88 -6.20
C ASP A 9 19.74 4.98 -7.26
N GLY A 10 19.14 6.11 -6.90
CA GLY A 10 19.21 7.35 -7.66
C GLY A 10 18.09 7.57 -8.67
N GLY A 11 16.94 7.99 -8.23
CA GLY A 11 15.99 8.73 -9.05
C GLY A 11 14.59 8.13 -9.17
N ALA A 12 13.64 8.84 -8.61
CA ALA A 12 12.22 8.63 -8.86
C ALA A 12 11.88 9.08 -10.28
N VAL A 13 11.29 8.21 -11.06
CA VAL A 13 10.67 8.61 -12.32
C VAL A 13 9.19 8.79 -12.10
N ILE A 14 8.75 10.02 -12.08
CA ILE A 14 7.34 10.38 -12.11
C ILE A 14 6.87 10.25 -13.54
N THR A 15 5.89 9.41 -13.78
CA THR A 15 5.17 9.43 -15.05
C THR A 15 3.72 9.76 -14.81
N THR A 16 3.33 10.87 -15.35
CA THR A 16 1.95 11.33 -15.45
C THR A 16 1.13 10.40 -16.34
N VAL A 17 -0.06 10.13 -15.87
CA VAL A 17 -1.31 9.82 -16.59
C VAL A 17 -1.19 9.13 -17.95
N GLY A 18 -1.56 7.86 -18.00
CA GLY A 18 -2.00 7.26 -19.24
C GLY A 18 -1.53 5.86 -19.60
N HIS A 19 -0.47 5.34 -18.99
CA HIS A 19 0.00 3.99 -19.28
C HIS A 19 0.49 3.27 -18.03
N LEU A 20 -0.14 2.14 -17.73
CA LEU A 20 0.30 1.19 -16.71
C LEU A 20 1.67 0.64 -17.09
N LYS A 21 2.72 1.01 -16.35
CA LYS A 21 4.00 0.32 -16.41
C LYS A 21 4.09 -0.61 -15.20
N VAL A 22 3.92 -1.89 -15.46
CA VAL A 22 4.10 -2.94 -14.43
C VAL A 22 5.59 -3.14 -14.20
N TYR A 23 6.06 -2.86 -12.99
CA TYR A 23 7.37 -3.30 -12.55
C TYR A 23 7.20 -4.61 -11.79
N ILE A 24 7.61 -5.69 -12.41
CA ILE A 24 7.77 -7.00 -11.77
C ILE A 24 9.23 -7.06 -11.31
N GLY A 25 9.44 -7.16 -10.02
CA GLY A 25 10.77 -7.33 -9.45
C GLY A 25 11.40 -8.62 -9.96
N HIS A 26 12.58 -8.50 -10.55
CA HIS A 26 13.51 -9.54 -11.00
C HIS A 26 12.97 -10.67 -11.88
N SER A 27 13.46 -10.67 -13.12
CA SER A 27 13.40 -11.71 -14.16
C SER A 27 12.02 -12.04 -14.72
N ILE A 28 11.64 -11.24 -15.72
CA ILE A 28 10.62 -11.69 -16.67
C ILE A 28 11.28 -12.66 -17.64
N THR A 29 11.13 -13.94 -17.37
CA THR A 29 11.18 -14.95 -18.41
C THR A 29 9.88 -14.82 -19.19
N ILE A 30 9.96 -14.62 -20.48
CA ILE A 30 8.86 -14.43 -21.43
C ILE A 30 7.94 -15.67 -21.36
N GLY A 31 6.83 -15.52 -20.68
CA GLY A 31 5.81 -16.50 -20.40
C GLY A 31 5.02 -15.95 -19.21
N LEU A 32 4.31 -14.82 -19.46
CA LEU A 32 3.49 -14.20 -18.43
C LEU A 32 2.56 -15.27 -17.86
N ASP A 33 2.73 -15.58 -16.59
CA ASP A 33 1.80 -16.40 -15.82
C ASP A 33 0.40 -15.85 -16.06
N THR A 34 -0.50 -16.70 -16.51
CA THR A 34 -1.89 -16.32 -16.79
C THR A 34 -2.58 -15.69 -15.58
N VAL A 35 -2.15 -16.06 -14.38
CA VAL A 35 -2.61 -15.48 -13.11
C VAL A 35 -2.19 -14.02 -12.98
N LEU A 36 -0.95 -13.70 -13.30
CA LEU A 36 -0.46 -12.32 -13.22
C LEU A 36 -1.16 -11.42 -14.25
N GLN A 37 -1.39 -11.92 -15.46
CA GLN A 37 -2.14 -11.17 -16.47
C GLN A 37 -3.58 -10.93 -16.05
N ALA A 38 -4.22 -11.91 -15.42
CA ALA A 38 -5.56 -11.76 -14.86
C ALA A 38 -5.60 -10.71 -13.75
N LEU A 39 -4.60 -10.69 -12.85
CA LEU A 39 -4.47 -9.66 -11.81
C LEU A 39 -4.31 -8.26 -12.41
N ILE A 40 -3.47 -8.10 -13.42
CA ILE A 40 -3.26 -6.82 -14.11
C ILE A 40 -4.57 -6.32 -14.70
N ASN A 41 -5.26 -7.17 -15.47
CA ASN A 41 -6.53 -6.81 -16.12
C ASN A 41 -7.60 -6.43 -15.09
N GLU A 42 -7.69 -7.15 -13.97
CA GLU A 42 -8.65 -6.84 -12.91
C GLU A 42 -8.34 -5.50 -12.24
N VAL A 43 -7.06 -5.24 -11.92
CA VAL A 43 -6.65 -3.95 -11.37
C VAL A 43 -6.93 -2.81 -12.34
N GLU A 44 -6.66 -2.97 -13.64
CA GLU A 44 -6.96 -1.95 -14.64
C GLU A 44 -8.46 -1.63 -14.72
N GLN A 45 -9.32 -2.62 -14.58
CA GLN A 45 -10.76 -2.44 -14.58
C GLN A 45 -11.27 -1.76 -13.32
N GLN A 46 -10.91 -2.29 -12.14
CA GLN A 46 -11.41 -1.79 -10.86
C GLN A 46 -10.84 -0.41 -10.49
N TYR A 47 -9.62 -0.12 -10.92
CA TYR A 47 -8.90 1.12 -10.60
C TYR A 47 -8.71 2.04 -11.81
N ALA A 48 -9.58 1.94 -12.81
CA ALA A 48 -9.62 2.87 -13.95
C ALA A 48 -9.81 4.33 -13.50
N ASN A 49 -10.52 4.55 -12.40
CA ASN A 49 -10.60 5.81 -11.68
C ASN A 49 -10.16 5.64 -10.23
N VAL A 50 -9.25 6.51 -9.78
CA VAL A 50 -8.69 6.54 -8.43
C VAL A 50 -8.78 7.93 -7.79
N ASP A 51 -9.66 8.80 -8.28
CA ASP A 51 -9.79 10.20 -7.81
C ASP A 51 -10.25 10.26 -6.36
N ASP A 52 -11.11 9.34 -5.95
CA ASP A 52 -11.53 9.15 -4.55
C ASP A 52 -10.35 8.82 -3.64
N ILE A 53 -9.54 7.83 -4.01
CA ILE A 53 -8.33 7.43 -3.27
C ILE A 53 -7.34 8.60 -3.19
N ASN A 54 -7.08 9.28 -4.31
CA ASN A 54 -6.15 10.42 -4.36
C ASN A 54 -6.61 11.57 -3.47
N ARG A 55 -7.91 11.89 -3.48
CA ARG A 55 -8.49 12.92 -2.62
C ARG A 55 -8.35 12.55 -1.15
N ASP A 56 -8.68 11.32 -0.80
CA ASP A 56 -8.68 10.85 0.59
C ASP A 56 -7.26 10.70 1.13
N LEU A 57 -6.30 10.18 0.35
CA LEU A 57 -4.88 10.18 0.68
C LEU A 57 -4.35 11.60 0.90
N SER A 58 -4.67 12.53 0.00
CA SER A 58 -4.21 13.92 0.10
C SER A 58 -4.74 14.62 1.33
N ARG A 59 -6.02 14.38 1.69
CA ARG A 59 -6.65 14.90 2.91
C ARG A 59 -6.00 14.30 4.15
N SER A 60 -5.91 12.98 4.22
CA SER A 60 -5.41 12.27 5.40
C SER A 60 -3.93 12.54 5.66
N PHE A 61 -3.08 12.58 4.63
CA PHE A 61 -1.68 12.94 4.82
C PHE A 61 -1.49 14.40 5.25
N ARG A 62 -2.36 15.33 4.82
CA ARG A 62 -2.34 16.71 5.29
C ARG A 62 -2.70 16.77 6.77
N ASN A 63 -3.79 16.13 7.19
CA ASN A 63 -4.20 16.04 8.59
C ASN A 63 -3.13 15.35 9.45
N LEU A 64 -2.50 14.31 8.91
CA LEU A 64 -1.38 13.64 9.56
C LEU A 64 -0.20 14.60 9.78
N LYS A 65 0.12 15.43 8.78
CA LYS A 65 1.19 16.43 8.89
C LYS A 65 0.90 17.50 9.95
N GLU A 66 -0.36 17.88 10.10
CA GLU A 66 -0.80 18.80 11.16
C GLU A 66 -0.65 18.16 12.54
N SER A 67 -1.04 16.89 12.67
CA SER A 67 -0.97 16.13 13.93
C SER A 67 0.46 15.72 14.31
N LEU A 68 1.29 15.41 13.32
CA LEU A 68 2.68 14.97 13.47
C LEU A 68 3.62 15.82 12.59
N PRO A 69 3.99 17.03 13.02
CA PRO A 69 4.75 17.99 12.19
C PRO A 69 6.12 17.50 11.72
N LYS A 70 6.71 16.53 12.38
CA LYS A 70 8.02 15.94 12.00
C LYS A 70 7.92 14.98 10.80
N ILE A 71 6.74 14.43 10.51
CA ILE A 71 6.53 13.53 9.37
C ILE A 71 6.62 14.35 8.08
N LYS A 72 7.34 13.84 7.09
CA LYS A 72 7.34 14.39 5.74
C LYS A 72 6.15 13.80 4.97
N LEU A 73 5.61 14.55 4.02
CA LEU A 73 4.57 14.01 3.15
C LEU A 73 5.21 13.07 2.12
N PRO A 74 4.73 11.84 1.99
CA PRO A 74 5.27 10.89 1.00
C PRO A 74 4.72 11.17 -0.40
N MET A 75 5.42 10.68 -1.40
CA MET A 75 4.84 10.40 -2.70
C MET A 75 4.19 9.02 -2.66
N VAL A 76 2.97 8.91 -3.13
CA VAL A 76 2.25 7.63 -3.18
C VAL A 76 2.20 7.11 -4.61
N TYR A 77 2.51 5.83 -4.78
CA TYR A 77 2.56 5.15 -6.06
C TYR A 77 1.73 3.89 -6.01
N SER A 78 1.10 3.55 -7.11
CA SER A 78 0.47 2.25 -7.28
C SER A 78 1.38 1.26 -8.00
N GLN A 79 1.27 0.00 -7.63
CA GLN A 79 2.03 -1.10 -8.22
C GLN A 79 1.18 -2.37 -8.29
N ILE A 80 1.68 -3.39 -8.98
CA ILE A 80 1.20 -4.77 -8.91
C ILE A 80 2.28 -5.58 -8.18
N GLY A 81 1.93 -6.15 -7.05
CA GLY A 81 2.84 -6.88 -6.16
C GLY A 81 2.77 -8.40 -6.29
N ALA A 82 2.00 -8.91 -7.25
CA ALA A 82 1.73 -10.35 -7.42
C ALA A 82 1.27 -11.02 -6.11
N LEU A 83 0.41 -10.34 -5.36
CA LEU A 83 -0.15 -10.75 -4.07
C LEU A 83 0.89 -10.90 -2.93
N ASP A 84 2.08 -10.35 -3.06
CA ASP A 84 3.11 -10.39 -2.02
C ASP A 84 2.82 -9.32 -0.95
N GLN A 85 3.36 -8.13 -1.06
CA GLN A 85 3.21 -7.06 -0.08
C GLN A 85 2.08 -6.10 -0.47
N SER A 86 1.24 -5.69 0.48
CA SER A 86 0.19 -4.69 0.24
C SER A 86 0.74 -3.27 0.14
N ILE A 87 1.61 -2.91 1.07
CA ILE A 87 2.22 -1.59 1.16
C ILE A 87 3.74 -1.74 1.25
N VAL A 88 4.46 -0.95 0.47
CA VAL A 88 5.92 -0.84 0.51
C VAL A 88 6.28 0.60 0.88
N VAL A 89 7.03 0.79 1.96
CA VAL A 89 7.48 2.11 2.39
C VAL A 89 8.95 2.30 2.07
N GLY A 90 9.23 3.35 1.31
CA GLY A 90 10.58 3.79 0.97
C GLY A 90 10.91 5.16 1.55
N ASN A 91 12.04 5.73 1.14
CA ASN A 91 12.43 7.08 1.58
C ASN A 91 11.48 8.15 1.01
N ASN A 92 10.57 8.66 1.85
CA ASN A 92 9.49 9.57 1.48
C ASN A 92 8.57 9.03 0.36
N ALA A 93 8.39 7.73 0.26
CA ALA A 93 7.58 7.09 -0.76
C ALA A 93 6.75 5.95 -0.16
N VAL A 94 5.54 5.78 -0.65
CA VAL A 94 4.65 4.65 -0.33
C VAL A 94 4.19 4.00 -1.63
N GLY A 95 4.51 2.74 -1.81
CA GLY A 95 4.00 1.91 -2.90
C GLY A 95 2.77 1.12 -2.45
N VAL A 96 1.70 1.18 -3.21
CA VAL A 96 0.44 0.47 -2.96
C VAL A 96 0.27 -0.62 -4.00
N SER A 97 0.23 -1.88 -3.57
CA SER A 97 -0.05 -3.01 -4.44
C SER A 97 -1.56 -3.18 -4.59
N LEU A 98 -2.12 -2.60 -5.66
CA LEU A 98 -3.58 -2.57 -5.88
C LEU A 98 -4.19 -3.96 -6.04
N ASP A 99 -3.41 -4.93 -6.47
CA ASP A 99 -3.78 -6.34 -6.54
C ASP A 99 -4.05 -6.98 -5.16
N LYS A 100 -3.76 -6.29 -4.06
CA LYS A 100 -4.12 -6.70 -2.68
C LYS A 100 -5.45 -6.14 -2.21
N TYR A 101 -6.15 -5.33 -3.02
CA TYR A 101 -7.36 -4.61 -2.63
C TYR A 101 -8.51 -4.79 -3.65
N LEU A 102 -8.57 -5.96 -4.31
CA LEU A 102 -9.60 -6.29 -5.32
C LEU A 102 -10.96 -6.69 -4.74
N GLY A 103 -11.09 -6.70 -3.41
CA GLY A 103 -12.32 -7.06 -2.72
C GLY A 103 -12.26 -8.43 -2.04
N SER A 104 -13.00 -8.58 -0.94
CA SER A 104 -12.99 -9.79 -0.08
C SER A 104 -13.30 -11.09 -0.81
N ASP A 105 -14.08 -11.02 -1.88
CA ASP A 105 -14.60 -12.16 -2.61
C ASP A 105 -13.84 -12.42 -3.92
N TYR A 106 -12.72 -11.73 -4.13
CA TYR A 106 -11.90 -11.96 -5.31
C TYR A 106 -11.44 -13.43 -5.36
N PRO A 107 -11.63 -14.16 -6.49
CA PRO A 107 -11.45 -15.61 -6.57
C PRO A 107 -10.10 -16.12 -6.08
N LEU A 108 -9.01 -15.43 -6.36
CA LEU A 108 -7.68 -15.81 -5.87
C LEU A 108 -7.57 -15.65 -4.36
N TYR A 109 -8.23 -14.64 -3.77
CA TYR A 109 -8.21 -14.46 -2.32
C TYR A 109 -8.97 -15.59 -1.60
N LEU A 110 -10.10 -16.03 -2.14
CA LEU A 110 -10.84 -17.18 -1.61
C LEU A 110 -9.97 -18.44 -1.53
N LYS A 111 -9.05 -18.59 -2.47
CA LYS A 111 -8.15 -19.75 -2.54
C LYS A 111 -6.98 -19.67 -1.56
N TYR A 112 -6.43 -18.48 -1.30
CA TYR A 112 -5.15 -18.35 -0.62
C TYR A 112 -5.21 -17.65 0.73
N TYR A 113 -6.29 -16.94 1.06
CA TYR A 113 -6.38 -16.14 2.28
C TYR A 113 -7.60 -16.52 3.14
N PRO A 114 -7.44 -16.57 4.48
CA PRO A 114 -8.58 -16.78 5.40
C PRO A 114 -9.51 -15.55 5.35
N GLU A 115 -10.77 -15.75 5.71
CA GLU A 115 -11.80 -14.70 5.68
C GLU A 115 -11.41 -13.45 6.48
N SER A 116 -10.82 -13.64 7.66
CA SER A 116 -10.35 -12.52 8.50
C SER A 116 -9.37 -11.59 7.79
N GLN A 117 -8.50 -12.14 6.94
CA GLN A 117 -7.55 -11.36 6.14
C GLN A 117 -8.23 -10.74 4.92
N ARG A 118 -9.10 -11.52 4.23
CA ARG A 118 -9.79 -11.05 3.03
C ARG A 118 -10.70 -9.84 3.28
N ARG A 119 -11.30 -9.73 4.47
CA ARG A 119 -12.11 -8.57 4.90
C ARG A 119 -11.34 -7.25 4.90
N LEU A 120 -10.02 -7.31 5.00
CA LEU A 120 -9.12 -6.15 4.95
C LEU A 120 -8.56 -5.90 3.54
N MET A 121 -8.82 -6.78 2.57
CA MET A 121 -8.31 -6.68 1.21
C MET A 121 -9.32 -5.97 0.29
N THR A 122 -9.82 -4.84 0.73
CA THR A 122 -10.83 -4.03 0.04
C THR A 122 -10.32 -2.63 -0.26
N ARG A 123 -10.93 -1.97 -1.24
CA ARG A 123 -10.56 -0.61 -1.68
C ARG A 123 -10.49 0.39 -0.53
N ASP A 124 -11.40 0.28 0.44
CA ASP A 124 -11.52 1.20 1.57
C ASP A 124 -10.30 1.13 2.51
N MET A 125 -9.56 0.01 2.48
CA MET A 125 -8.39 -0.20 3.33
C MET A 125 -7.11 0.41 2.76
N ILE A 126 -7.10 0.88 1.51
CA ILE A 126 -5.91 1.47 0.88
C ILE A 126 -5.39 2.67 1.67
N VAL A 127 -6.26 3.61 2.00
CA VAL A 127 -5.87 4.84 2.72
C VAL A 127 -5.43 4.54 4.15
N PRO A 128 -6.19 3.80 4.97
CA PRO A 128 -5.76 3.38 6.29
C PRO A 128 -4.42 2.64 6.31
N ASP A 129 -4.20 1.71 5.39
CA ASP A 129 -2.97 0.94 5.33
C ASP A 129 -1.77 1.82 4.93
N CYS A 130 -1.93 2.72 3.96
CA CYS A 130 -0.90 3.69 3.61
C CYS A 130 -0.45 4.51 4.82
N LEU A 131 -1.40 5.03 5.59
CA LEU A 131 -1.12 5.82 6.80
C LEU A 131 -0.46 4.97 7.87
N LEU A 132 -1.02 3.79 8.16
CA LEU A 132 -0.51 2.87 9.17
C LEU A 132 0.95 2.51 8.93
N PHE A 133 1.27 1.99 7.75
CA PHE A 133 2.63 1.56 7.43
C PHE A 133 3.59 2.75 7.31
N TYR A 134 3.11 3.90 6.82
CA TYR A 134 3.95 5.09 6.76
C TYR A 134 4.28 5.63 8.16
N ILE A 135 3.31 5.68 9.08
CA ILE A 135 3.55 6.08 10.48
C ILE A 135 4.51 5.09 11.15
N LEU A 136 4.32 3.78 10.94
CA LEU A 136 5.21 2.74 11.46
C LEU A 136 6.66 2.90 10.98
N SER A 137 6.89 3.42 9.78
CA SER A 137 8.26 3.68 9.31
C SER A 137 8.97 4.81 10.08
N TYR A 138 8.22 5.76 10.64
CA TYR A 138 8.76 6.81 11.49
C TYR A 138 8.81 6.42 12.98
N TYR A 139 7.88 5.59 13.37
CA TYR A 139 7.70 5.11 14.74
C TYR A 139 7.62 3.58 14.74
N PRO A 140 8.74 2.88 14.54
CA PRO A 140 8.75 1.42 14.46
C PRO A 140 8.36 0.79 15.80
N ILE A 141 7.87 -0.44 15.73
CA ILE A 141 7.59 -1.23 16.94
C ILE A 141 8.92 -1.42 17.69
N PRO A 142 8.94 -1.18 19.02
CA PRO A 142 10.13 -1.40 19.82
C PRO A 142 10.63 -2.86 19.68
N SER A 143 11.91 -3.03 19.36
CA SER A 143 12.51 -4.33 19.10
C SER A 143 13.37 -4.88 20.23
N ASP A 144 13.33 -4.23 21.40
CA ASP A 144 14.12 -4.63 22.55
C ASP A 144 13.66 -6.00 23.05
N SER A 145 14.59 -6.81 23.49
CA SER A 145 14.37 -8.16 24.04
C SER A 145 13.41 -8.20 25.26
N VAL A 146 13.02 -7.04 25.76
CA VAL A 146 12.12 -6.85 26.91
C VAL A 146 10.70 -6.38 26.47
N SER A 147 10.48 -6.12 25.19
CA SER A 147 9.17 -5.67 24.70
C SER A 147 8.14 -6.79 24.84
N SER A 148 7.22 -6.63 25.79
CA SER A 148 6.12 -7.56 25.96
C SER A 148 5.11 -7.44 24.79
N GLN A 149 4.32 -8.49 24.54
CA GLN A 149 3.20 -8.44 23.59
C GLN A 149 2.31 -7.22 23.84
N LEU A 150 2.04 -6.92 25.12
CA LEU A 150 1.26 -5.75 25.51
C LEU A 150 1.87 -4.43 25.01
N THR A 151 3.20 -4.29 25.06
CA THR A 151 3.90 -3.10 24.56
C THR A 151 3.72 -2.95 23.05
N CYS A 152 3.84 -4.04 22.31
CA CYS A 152 3.59 -4.05 20.88
C CYS A 152 2.14 -3.70 20.54
N ASP A 153 1.17 -4.31 21.22
CA ASP A 153 -0.25 -4.07 21.01
C ASP A 153 -0.63 -2.62 21.34
N LEU A 154 -0.11 -2.06 22.42
CA LEU A 154 -0.31 -0.65 22.78
C LEU A 154 0.30 0.30 21.76
N HIS A 155 1.47 -0.05 21.20
CA HIS A 155 2.12 0.75 20.17
C HIS A 155 1.28 0.77 18.88
N ILE A 156 0.84 -0.39 18.41
CA ILE A 156 -0.04 -0.51 17.24
C ILE A 156 -1.37 0.20 17.49
N GLY A 157 -1.97 0.03 18.68
CA GLY A 157 -3.21 0.71 19.04
C GLY A 157 -3.11 2.24 19.01
N LYS A 158 -1.98 2.82 19.45
CA LYS A 158 -1.72 4.27 19.33
C LYS A 158 -1.67 4.72 17.89
N ILE A 159 -1.00 3.96 17.02
CA ILE A 159 -0.91 4.29 15.60
C ILE A 159 -2.28 4.19 14.93
N GLN A 160 -3.03 3.13 15.19
CA GLN A 160 -4.40 2.97 14.68
C GLN A 160 -5.33 4.09 15.15
N TRP A 161 -5.16 4.54 16.40
CA TRP A 161 -5.93 5.69 16.91
C TRP A 161 -5.61 6.96 16.10
N ILE A 162 -4.35 7.21 15.77
CA ILE A 162 -3.96 8.35 14.91
C ILE A 162 -4.57 8.21 13.53
N VAL A 163 -4.46 7.01 12.90
CA VAL A 163 -5.04 6.74 11.58
C VAL A 163 -6.54 7.04 11.55
N ASN A 164 -7.26 6.68 12.60
CA ASN A 164 -8.71 6.95 12.71
C ASN A 164 -9.06 8.43 12.96
N LYS A 165 -8.08 9.28 13.27
CA LYS A 165 -8.28 10.71 13.53
C LYS A 165 -7.98 11.60 12.33
N VAL A 166 -7.23 11.11 11.38
CA VAL A 166 -6.74 11.87 10.21
C VAL A 166 -7.45 11.48 8.93
#